data_41d242f63f3754e75301ac8cf787df1b
#
_entry.id   41d242f63f3754e75301ac8cf787df1b
#
_cell.length_a   1.000
_cell.length_b   1.000
_cell.length_c   1.000
_cell.angle_alpha   90.00
_cell.angle_beta   90.00
_cell.angle_gamma   90.00
#
_symmetry.space_group_name_H-M   'P 1'
#
loop_
_entity.id
_entity.type
_entity.pdbx_description
1 polymer ?
#
loop_
_entity_poly.entity_id
_entity_poly.type
_entity_poly.pdbx_seq_one_letter_code
_entity_poly.pdbx_strand_id
1 'polypeptide(L)'
;MANSINSQTSGTGGLISTASGTDGNLNIQSNGGTIGAFTASGLTVTGTVTATTLVGNGAAITNLPSATGLVPYTTFVNSTEKVTVAATAATGTINYDTDTQSVIYYTSNAAADWTINFRAASGTTLNSKLAIGEAITLVHLVTIGGAEYRNTVVQVDGSSITPEWQGGSAPTEGNANSIDSYTYTIIKTG
;
A
#
# COMPACT_ATOMS: atom_id res chain seq x y z
N MET A 1 -22.44 -40.58 -3.66
CA MET A 1 -23.76 -39.93 -3.85
C MET A 1 -23.67 -38.52 -3.29
N ALA A 2 -24.03 -37.53 -4.08
CA ALA A 2 -24.10 -36.16 -3.60
C ALA A 2 -25.45 -35.95 -2.89
N ASN A 3 -25.41 -35.51 -1.64
CA ASN A 3 -26.62 -35.09 -0.92
C ASN A 3 -26.91 -33.64 -1.26
N SER A 4 -28.08 -33.35 -1.83
CA SER A 4 -28.52 -31.98 -2.08
C SER A 4 -29.63 -31.60 -1.09
N ILE A 5 -29.52 -30.39 -0.54
CA ILE A 5 -30.60 -29.75 0.19
C ILE A 5 -31.38 -28.95 -0.85
N ASN A 6 -32.57 -29.38 -1.21
CA ASN A 6 -33.39 -28.76 -2.25
C ASN A 6 -34.61 -28.05 -1.59
N SER A 7 -34.83 -26.78 -1.90
CA SER A 7 -36.06 -26.09 -1.54
C SER A 7 -37.09 -26.31 -2.65
N GLN A 8 -38.33 -26.69 -2.29
CA GLN A 8 -39.43 -26.85 -3.23
C GLN A 8 -39.82 -25.51 -3.89
N THR A 9 -40.10 -25.57 -5.20
CA THR A 9 -40.48 -24.41 -6.00
C THR A 9 -41.91 -23.93 -5.77
N SER A 10 -42.69 -24.62 -4.94
CA SER A 10 -44.09 -24.22 -4.60
C SER A 10 -44.38 -24.60 -3.14
N GLY A 11 -44.58 -23.62 -2.31
CA GLY A 11 -44.94 -23.77 -0.90
C GLY A 11 -44.03 -22.98 0.04
N THR A 12 -44.43 -22.79 1.27
CA THR A 12 -43.66 -22.13 2.36
C THR A 12 -42.54 -23.01 2.90
N GLY A 13 -41.82 -23.74 2.05
CA GLY A 13 -40.73 -24.62 2.43
C GLY A 13 -39.37 -23.92 2.36
N GLY A 14 -38.85 -23.49 3.49
CA GLY A 14 -37.46 -23.08 3.67
C GLY A 14 -36.70 -24.13 4.50
N LEU A 15 -35.39 -24.13 4.42
CA LEU A 15 -34.57 -24.81 5.42
C LEU A 15 -34.79 -24.09 6.75
N ILE A 16 -35.66 -24.64 7.61
CA ILE A 16 -35.82 -24.15 8.97
C ILE A 16 -34.89 -24.99 9.83
N SER A 17 -33.79 -24.41 10.33
CA SER A 17 -33.03 -25.01 11.41
C SER A 17 -33.63 -24.54 12.74
N THR A 18 -34.38 -25.40 13.39
CA THR A 18 -34.75 -25.19 14.80
C THR A 18 -33.59 -25.68 15.65
N ALA A 19 -32.68 -24.81 15.98
CA ALA A 19 -31.61 -25.14 16.89
C ALA A 19 -32.20 -25.38 18.28
N SER A 20 -31.99 -26.56 18.81
CA SER A 20 -32.21 -26.86 20.24
C SER A 20 -31.04 -26.34 21.11
N GLY A 21 -30.07 -25.66 20.50
CA GLY A 21 -28.94 -25.03 21.15
C GLY A 21 -29.19 -23.53 21.41
N THR A 22 -28.43 -22.95 22.28
CA THR A 22 -28.58 -21.57 22.77
C THR A 22 -28.01 -20.50 21.84
N ASP A 23 -27.37 -20.89 20.71
CA ASP A 23 -26.64 -19.98 19.85
C ASP A 23 -27.38 -19.56 18.57
N GLY A 24 -28.43 -20.31 18.16
CA GLY A 24 -29.23 -19.98 16.97
C GLY A 24 -28.48 -20.00 15.65
N ASN A 25 -27.29 -20.58 15.57
CA ASN A 25 -26.43 -20.59 14.39
C ASN A 25 -26.75 -21.80 13.47
N LEU A 26 -26.72 -21.58 12.13
CA LEU A 26 -26.70 -22.66 11.18
C LEU A 26 -25.26 -22.93 10.74
N ASN A 27 -24.71 -24.07 11.16
CA ASN A 27 -23.35 -24.47 10.79
C ASN A 27 -23.38 -25.45 9.61
N ILE A 28 -22.63 -25.14 8.57
CA ILE A 28 -22.33 -26.04 7.46
C ILE A 28 -20.99 -26.70 7.77
N GLN A 29 -20.98 -28.04 7.83
CA GLN A 29 -19.81 -28.82 8.22
C GLN A 29 -19.34 -29.75 7.10
N SER A 30 -18.04 -29.97 7.04
CA SER A 30 -17.40 -31.01 6.26
C SER A 30 -16.44 -31.76 7.14
N ASN A 31 -16.56 -33.10 7.15
CA ASN A 31 -15.72 -33.99 7.97
C ASN A 31 -15.62 -33.57 9.47
N GLY A 32 -16.78 -33.16 10.02
CA GLY A 32 -16.88 -32.70 11.42
C GLY A 32 -16.39 -31.29 11.71
N GLY A 33 -15.75 -30.62 10.77
CA GLY A 33 -15.31 -29.24 10.88
C GLY A 33 -16.32 -28.25 10.28
N THR A 34 -16.59 -27.14 10.95
CA THR A 34 -17.45 -26.05 10.43
C THR A 34 -16.72 -25.32 9.32
N ILE A 35 -17.27 -25.32 8.10
CA ILE A 35 -16.75 -24.61 6.93
C ILE A 35 -17.51 -23.30 6.67
N GLY A 36 -18.72 -23.18 7.20
CA GLY A 36 -19.51 -21.95 7.12
C GLY A 36 -20.57 -21.91 8.24
N ALA A 37 -20.77 -20.73 8.80
CA ALA A 37 -21.77 -20.50 9.84
C ALA A 37 -22.60 -19.24 9.52
N PHE A 38 -23.91 -19.36 9.51
CA PHE A 38 -24.84 -18.22 9.48
C PHE A 38 -25.19 -17.88 10.93
N THR A 39 -24.93 -16.66 11.33
CA THR A 39 -25.16 -16.13 12.66
C THR A 39 -26.01 -14.86 12.60
N ALA A 40 -26.44 -14.35 13.73
CA ALA A 40 -27.11 -13.03 13.80
C ALA A 40 -26.22 -11.89 13.24
N SER A 41 -24.89 -12.06 13.26
CA SER A 41 -23.91 -11.08 12.75
C SER A 41 -23.55 -11.28 11.28
N GLY A 42 -24.01 -12.35 10.63
CA GLY A 42 -23.74 -12.62 9.21
C GLY A 42 -23.23 -14.03 8.93
N LEU A 43 -22.55 -14.18 7.79
CA LEU A 43 -21.93 -15.42 7.35
C LEU A 43 -20.43 -15.44 7.71
N THR A 44 -20.00 -16.42 8.46
CA THR A 44 -18.58 -16.72 8.68
C THR A 44 -18.18 -17.95 7.86
N VAL A 45 -17.12 -17.83 7.06
CA VAL A 45 -16.55 -18.95 6.27
C VAL A 45 -15.12 -19.19 6.73
N THR A 46 -14.83 -20.44 7.11
CA THR A 46 -13.46 -20.88 7.38
C THR A 46 -12.86 -21.44 6.10
N GLY A 47 -11.99 -20.68 5.44
CA GLY A 47 -11.40 -21.04 4.15
C GLY A 47 -11.65 -20.01 3.07
N THR A 48 -11.69 -20.48 1.82
CA THR A 48 -11.80 -19.62 0.64
C THR A 48 -13.26 -19.50 0.18
N VAL A 49 -13.72 -18.27 -0.07
CA VAL A 49 -14.97 -17.99 -0.80
C VAL A 49 -14.63 -17.71 -2.25
N THR A 50 -15.08 -18.56 -3.17
CA THR A 50 -14.97 -18.30 -4.61
C THR A 50 -16.29 -17.75 -5.11
N ALA A 51 -16.30 -16.50 -5.56
CA ALA A 51 -17.49 -15.85 -6.11
C ALA A 51 -17.11 -15.13 -7.42
N THR A 52 -17.98 -15.21 -8.42
CA THR A 52 -17.81 -14.46 -9.67
C THR A 52 -17.95 -12.96 -9.45
N THR A 53 -18.78 -12.56 -8.49
CA THR A 53 -19.01 -11.16 -8.12
C THR A 53 -19.34 -11.08 -6.64
N LEU A 54 -18.69 -10.15 -5.95
CA LEU A 54 -19.05 -9.71 -4.59
C LEU A 54 -19.68 -8.32 -4.70
N VAL A 55 -20.95 -8.20 -4.34
CA VAL A 55 -21.69 -6.93 -4.36
C VAL A 55 -21.88 -6.45 -2.94
N GLY A 56 -21.42 -5.27 -2.63
CA GLY A 56 -21.54 -4.68 -1.30
C GLY A 56 -20.61 -3.50 -1.06
N ASN A 57 -20.77 -2.87 0.10
CA ASN A 57 -19.84 -1.84 0.53
C ASN A 57 -18.54 -2.50 1.03
N GLY A 58 -17.45 -2.33 0.29
CA GLY A 58 -16.12 -2.88 0.62
C GLY A 58 -15.42 -2.21 1.82
N ALA A 59 -16.04 -1.24 2.49
CA ALA A 59 -15.40 -0.43 3.54
C ALA A 59 -14.87 -1.26 4.74
N ALA A 60 -15.45 -2.44 4.97
CA ALA A 60 -15.05 -3.35 6.04
C ALA A 60 -14.14 -4.51 5.58
N ILE A 61 -13.75 -4.54 4.31
CA ILE A 61 -12.81 -5.56 3.82
C ILE A 61 -11.41 -5.15 4.27
N THR A 62 -10.90 -5.82 5.30
CA THR A 62 -9.55 -5.64 5.82
C THR A 62 -8.63 -6.76 5.32
N ASN A 63 -7.33 -6.52 5.32
CA ASN A 63 -6.33 -7.52 4.90
C ASN A 63 -6.54 -8.06 3.48
N LEU A 64 -7.00 -7.21 2.55
CA LEU A 64 -6.86 -7.55 1.16
C LEU A 64 -5.37 -7.83 0.92
N PRO A 65 -4.96 -9.07 0.59
CA PRO A 65 -3.60 -9.29 0.16
C PRO A 65 -3.35 -8.33 -0.99
N SER A 66 -2.16 -7.73 -1.02
CA SER A 66 -1.72 -6.90 -2.12
C SER A 66 -2.16 -7.58 -3.41
N ALA A 67 -3.09 -6.95 -4.13
CA ALA A 67 -3.58 -7.51 -5.38
C ALA A 67 -2.37 -7.57 -6.30
N THR A 68 -1.84 -8.77 -6.53
CA THR A 68 -0.77 -9.00 -7.51
C THR A 68 -1.27 -8.86 -8.94
N GLY A 69 -2.51 -8.41 -9.11
CA GLY A 69 -3.14 -8.15 -10.39
C GLY A 69 -3.27 -6.66 -10.67
N LEU A 70 -3.09 -6.29 -11.93
CA LEU A 70 -3.43 -4.96 -12.43
C LEU A 70 -4.91 -4.68 -12.11
N VAL A 71 -5.18 -3.54 -11.49
CA VAL A 71 -6.54 -3.01 -11.33
C VAL A 71 -6.78 -2.05 -12.52
N PRO A 72 -7.27 -2.54 -13.65
CA PRO A 72 -7.43 -1.70 -14.82
C PRO A 72 -8.60 -0.73 -14.63
N TYR A 73 -8.41 0.51 -15.09
CA TYR A 73 -9.47 1.54 -15.13
C TYR A 73 -10.12 1.86 -13.78
N THR A 74 -9.34 1.84 -12.69
CA THR A 74 -9.84 2.26 -11.38
C THR A 74 -9.78 3.78 -11.25
N THR A 75 -10.92 4.39 -10.93
CA THR A 75 -10.98 5.80 -10.58
C THR A 75 -10.81 5.95 -9.08
N PHE A 76 -9.75 6.61 -8.65
CA PHE A 76 -9.55 7.02 -7.27
C PHE A 76 -10.03 8.47 -7.11
N VAL A 77 -11.01 8.69 -6.22
CA VAL A 77 -11.46 10.02 -5.84
C VAL A 77 -10.89 10.34 -4.47
N ASN A 78 -10.12 11.43 -4.37
CA ASN A 78 -9.50 11.88 -3.11
C ASN A 78 -8.62 10.81 -2.44
N SER A 79 -7.78 10.12 -3.22
CA SER A 79 -6.74 9.29 -2.64
C SER A 79 -5.78 10.17 -1.83
N THR A 80 -5.53 9.76 -0.57
CA THR A 80 -4.55 10.45 0.28
C THR A 80 -3.22 9.70 0.21
N GLU A 81 -2.13 10.45 0.07
CA GLU A 81 -0.78 9.91 0.19
C GLU A 81 -0.32 9.97 1.64
N LYS A 82 0.48 8.97 2.04
CA LYS A 82 1.07 8.99 3.36
C LYS A 82 2.31 9.88 3.35
N VAL A 83 2.31 10.88 4.23
CA VAL A 83 3.43 11.81 4.41
C VAL A 83 4.13 11.50 5.72
N THR A 84 5.46 11.34 5.68
CA THR A 84 6.30 11.40 6.89
C THR A 84 6.79 12.82 7.07
N VAL A 85 6.41 13.43 8.19
CA VAL A 85 6.87 14.78 8.58
C VAL A 85 8.02 14.61 9.57
N ALA A 86 9.24 15.02 9.15
CA ALA A 86 10.45 14.98 9.96
C ALA A 86 10.75 16.39 10.51
N ALA A 87 10.78 16.52 11.84
CA ALA A 87 11.13 17.78 12.51
C ALA A 87 12.65 18.01 12.60
N THR A 88 13.45 17.09 12.09
CA THR A 88 14.92 17.19 12.03
C THR A 88 15.37 17.87 10.74
N ALA A 89 16.61 18.36 10.72
CA ALA A 89 17.24 18.91 9.52
C ALA A 89 17.62 17.80 8.53
N ALA A 90 17.47 18.06 7.23
CA ALA A 90 18.03 17.20 6.20
C ALA A 90 19.55 17.29 6.23
N THR A 91 20.24 16.14 6.32
CA THR A 91 21.70 16.02 6.35
C THR A 91 22.13 14.56 6.19
N GLY A 92 23.37 14.31 5.78
CA GLY A 92 23.95 12.97 5.67
C GLY A 92 23.20 12.08 4.70
N THR A 93 23.03 10.80 5.03
CA THR A 93 22.24 9.86 4.21
C THR A 93 20.84 9.73 4.75
N ILE A 94 19.88 10.16 3.96
CA ILE A 94 18.43 10.05 4.23
C ILE A 94 17.94 8.76 3.58
N ASN A 95 17.56 7.78 4.40
CA ASN A 95 16.91 6.56 3.90
C ASN A 95 15.43 6.82 3.68
N TYR A 96 15.00 6.71 2.44
CA TYR A 96 13.61 6.84 2.02
C TYR A 96 12.98 5.46 1.91
N ASP A 97 12.20 5.06 2.94
CA ASP A 97 11.56 3.76 3.03
C ASP A 97 10.20 3.81 2.31
N THR A 98 10.14 3.31 1.06
CA THR A 98 8.97 3.44 0.18
C THR A 98 7.74 2.64 0.64
N ASP A 99 7.93 1.60 1.46
CA ASP A 99 6.83 0.83 2.06
C ASP A 99 6.07 1.64 3.13
N THR A 100 6.62 2.77 3.60
CA THR A 100 6.04 3.54 4.70
C THR A 100 5.41 4.85 4.27
N GLN A 101 5.88 5.46 3.20
CA GLN A 101 5.38 6.76 2.71
C GLN A 101 5.66 6.96 1.23
N SER A 102 4.86 7.83 0.59
CA SER A 102 5.11 8.36 -0.76
C SER A 102 5.70 9.78 -0.73
N VAL A 103 5.61 10.46 0.41
CA VAL A 103 6.14 11.80 0.63
C VAL A 103 6.92 11.86 1.94
N ILE A 104 8.13 12.46 1.93
CA ILE A 104 8.85 12.86 3.13
C ILE A 104 8.99 14.39 3.14
N TYR A 105 8.70 15.01 4.27
CA TYR A 105 8.85 16.45 4.46
C TYR A 105 9.73 16.76 5.68
N TYR A 106 10.88 17.36 5.43
CA TYR A 106 11.79 17.91 6.46
C TYR A 106 11.40 19.36 6.75
N THR A 107 10.85 19.60 7.96
CA THR A 107 10.32 20.92 8.35
C THR A 107 11.36 21.86 8.94
N SER A 108 12.53 21.35 9.35
CA SER A 108 13.64 22.17 9.80
C SER A 108 14.60 22.46 8.64
N ASN A 109 15.26 23.62 8.70
CA ASN A 109 16.26 24.00 7.70
C ASN A 109 17.33 22.90 7.53
N ALA A 110 17.65 22.56 6.29
CA ALA A 110 18.73 21.64 5.99
C ALA A 110 20.05 22.10 6.67
N ALA A 111 20.80 21.16 7.21
CA ALA A 111 22.04 21.43 7.95
C ALA A 111 23.30 21.21 7.11
N ALA A 112 23.21 20.47 6.02
CA ALA A 112 24.28 20.21 5.05
C ALA A 112 23.65 19.66 3.76
N ASP A 113 24.44 19.57 2.69
CA ASP A 113 24.10 18.75 1.54
C ASP A 113 23.88 17.29 1.95
N TRP A 114 22.96 16.61 1.27
CA TRP A 114 22.57 15.25 1.66
C TRP A 114 22.56 14.26 0.50
N THR A 115 22.64 12.99 0.89
CA THR A 115 22.38 11.85 0.02
C THR A 115 20.96 11.35 0.27
N ILE A 116 20.17 11.10 -0.77
CA ILE A 116 18.92 10.37 -0.64
C ILE A 116 19.11 8.91 -1.09
N ASN A 117 18.68 7.96 -0.28
CA ASN A 117 18.77 6.54 -0.57
C ASN A 117 17.38 5.91 -0.55
N PHE A 118 16.85 5.56 -1.72
CA PHE A 118 15.56 4.90 -1.88
C PHE A 118 15.70 3.40 -1.65
N ARG A 119 14.89 2.85 -0.76
CA ARG A 119 14.78 1.43 -0.48
C ARG A 119 13.34 1.07 -0.09
N ALA A 120 12.95 -0.20 -0.12
CA ALA A 120 11.62 -0.58 0.32
C ALA A 120 11.42 -0.34 1.82
N ALA A 121 12.33 -0.89 2.64
CA ALA A 121 12.37 -0.71 4.08
C ALA A 121 13.79 -1.00 4.59
N SER A 122 14.03 -0.81 5.90
CA SER A 122 15.28 -1.27 6.52
C SER A 122 15.46 -2.78 6.31
N GLY A 123 16.55 -3.17 5.63
CA GLY A 123 16.84 -4.57 5.29
C GLY A 123 16.07 -5.13 4.10
N THR A 124 15.25 -4.33 3.42
CA THR A 124 14.50 -4.75 2.23
C THR A 124 14.80 -3.81 1.07
N THR A 125 15.24 -4.38 -0.05
CA THR A 125 15.59 -3.61 -1.24
C THR A 125 14.37 -3.21 -2.06
N LEU A 126 14.40 -2.03 -2.67
CA LEU A 126 13.39 -1.61 -3.63
C LEU A 126 13.39 -2.52 -4.86
N ASN A 127 14.59 -3.02 -5.25
CA ASN A 127 14.73 -3.97 -6.33
C ASN A 127 13.95 -5.28 -6.11
N SER A 128 13.77 -5.72 -4.87
CA SER A 128 12.98 -6.93 -4.55
C SER A 128 11.46 -6.69 -4.59
N LYS A 129 11.03 -5.43 -4.53
CA LYS A 129 9.61 -5.04 -4.48
C LYS A 129 9.01 -4.74 -5.84
N LEU A 130 9.76 -4.08 -6.70
CA LEU A 130 9.28 -3.74 -8.04
C LEU A 130 9.55 -4.89 -9.00
N ALA A 131 8.59 -5.21 -9.84
CA ALA A 131 8.77 -6.06 -11.01
C ALA A 131 9.33 -5.24 -12.19
N ILE A 132 9.95 -5.91 -13.16
CA ILE A 132 10.43 -5.25 -14.39
C ILE A 132 9.23 -4.60 -15.09
N GLY A 133 9.38 -3.34 -15.47
CA GLY A 133 8.34 -2.52 -16.09
C GLY A 133 7.46 -1.76 -15.09
N GLU A 134 7.65 -1.94 -13.78
CA GLU A 134 6.97 -1.14 -12.77
C GLU A 134 7.75 0.14 -12.43
N ALA A 135 7.00 1.17 -12.04
CA ALA A 135 7.53 2.46 -11.63
C ALA A 135 6.87 2.95 -10.35
N ILE A 136 7.64 3.72 -9.56
CA ILE A 136 7.14 4.42 -8.38
C ILE A 136 7.55 5.88 -8.44
N THR A 137 6.66 6.78 -8.07
CA THR A 137 6.94 8.23 -7.96
C THR A 137 6.92 8.63 -6.50
N LEU A 138 7.95 9.34 -6.07
CA LEU A 138 8.23 9.70 -4.69
C LEU A 138 8.55 11.20 -4.59
N VAL A 139 8.11 11.83 -3.50
CA VAL A 139 8.33 13.26 -3.27
C VAL A 139 9.14 13.47 -1.99
N HIS A 140 10.18 14.27 -2.08
CA HIS A 140 11.01 14.70 -0.96
C HIS A 140 10.95 16.23 -0.86
N LEU A 141 10.31 16.72 0.20
CA LEU A 141 10.20 18.14 0.52
C LEU A 141 11.22 18.49 1.60
N VAL A 142 11.97 19.57 1.40
CA VAL A 142 13.01 19.99 2.35
C VAL A 142 12.93 21.50 2.55
N THR A 143 12.86 21.92 3.80
CA THR A 143 12.99 23.33 4.16
C THR A 143 14.45 23.73 4.05
N ILE A 144 14.74 24.75 3.26
CA ILE A 144 16.06 25.30 3.02
C ILE A 144 16.20 26.62 3.78
N GLY A 145 17.28 26.74 4.52
CA GLY A 145 17.70 27.99 5.16
C GLY A 145 18.49 28.89 4.21
N GLY A 146 19.19 29.87 4.76
CA GLY A 146 20.04 30.77 3.97
C GLY A 146 21.31 30.14 3.39
N ALA A 147 21.62 28.87 3.75
CA ALA A 147 22.84 28.18 3.31
C ALA A 147 22.67 27.37 2.01
N GLU A 148 21.49 27.35 1.41
CA GLU A 148 21.21 26.79 0.07
C GLU A 148 21.65 25.32 -0.16
N TYR A 149 21.63 24.50 0.91
CA TYR A 149 21.95 23.09 0.83
C TYR A 149 20.97 22.33 -0.09
N ARG A 150 21.47 21.26 -0.72
CA ARG A 150 20.70 20.47 -1.70
C ARG A 150 20.97 18.98 -1.63
N ASN A 151 20.18 18.21 -2.35
CA ASN A 151 20.50 16.81 -2.64
C ASN A 151 21.68 16.75 -3.64
N THR A 152 22.76 16.09 -3.26
CA THR A 152 23.95 15.95 -4.10
C THR A 152 24.17 14.53 -4.62
N VAL A 153 23.65 13.52 -3.92
CA VAL A 153 23.79 12.12 -4.30
C VAL A 153 22.44 11.42 -4.20
N VAL A 154 22.11 10.67 -5.23
CA VAL A 154 20.92 9.80 -5.26
C VAL A 154 21.40 8.35 -5.26
N GLN A 155 20.81 7.54 -4.39
CA GLN A 155 21.05 6.11 -4.28
C GLN A 155 19.76 5.33 -4.39
N VAL A 156 19.86 4.12 -4.92
CA VAL A 156 18.83 3.07 -4.84
C VAL A 156 19.48 1.86 -4.20
N ASP A 157 18.90 1.38 -3.09
CA ASP A 157 19.40 0.24 -2.34
C ASP A 157 20.90 0.37 -1.94
N GLY A 158 21.31 1.61 -1.60
CA GLY A 158 22.69 1.93 -1.20
C GLY A 158 23.66 2.13 -2.36
N SER A 159 23.26 1.88 -3.59
CA SER A 159 24.08 2.09 -4.78
C SER A 159 23.82 3.45 -5.41
N SER A 160 24.86 4.25 -5.62
CA SER A 160 24.74 5.57 -6.25
C SER A 160 24.33 5.42 -7.71
N ILE A 161 23.37 6.24 -8.11
CA ILE A 161 22.86 6.34 -9.50
C ILE A 161 23.01 7.78 -9.98
N THR A 162 23.05 7.97 -11.28
CA THR A 162 22.98 9.29 -11.92
C THR A 162 21.55 9.52 -12.41
N PRO A 163 20.75 10.40 -11.76
CA PRO A 163 19.41 10.71 -12.23
C PRO A 163 19.45 11.50 -13.54
N GLU A 164 18.44 11.28 -14.37
CA GLU A 164 18.11 12.18 -15.47
C GLU A 164 17.29 13.35 -14.92
N TRP A 165 17.85 14.53 -14.93
CA TRP A 165 17.21 15.71 -14.40
C TRP A 165 16.32 16.40 -15.44
N GLN A 166 15.15 16.86 -15.02
CA GLN A 166 14.32 17.72 -15.85
C GLN A 166 15.09 19.01 -16.21
N GLY A 167 15.20 19.31 -17.49
CA GLY A 167 16.04 20.41 -17.98
C GLY A 167 17.50 20.03 -18.23
N GLY A 168 17.89 18.76 -18.02
CA GLY A 168 19.19 18.20 -18.40
C GLY A 168 20.35 18.51 -17.45
N SER A 169 20.11 19.19 -16.33
CA SER A 169 21.16 19.53 -15.35
C SER A 169 20.69 19.32 -13.92
N ALA A 170 21.57 18.76 -13.09
CA ALA A 170 21.32 18.68 -11.65
C ALA A 170 21.25 20.10 -11.03
N PRO A 171 20.46 20.29 -9.96
CA PRO A 171 20.50 21.53 -9.17
C PRO A 171 21.91 21.84 -8.72
N THR A 172 22.34 23.08 -8.84
CA THR A 172 23.66 23.54 -8.37
C THR A 172 23.63 24.07 -6.94
N GLU A 173 22.46 24.46 -6.45
CA GLU A 173 22.18 25.00 -5.12
C GLU A 173 20.72 24.76 -4.75
N GLY A 174 20.37 24.87 -3.46
CA GLY A 174 19.01 24.91 -2.97
C GLY A 174 18.44 26.33 -3.07
N ASN A 175 17.12 26.47 -2.93
CA ASN A 175 16.48 27.79 -2.94
C ASN A 175 16.47 28.37 -1.52
N ALA A 176 17.21 29.44 -1.30
CA ALA A 176 17.34 30.07 0.01
C ALA A 176 16.00 30.44 0.65
N ASN A 177 15.82 30.11 1.93
CA ASN A 177 14.64 30.46 2.74
C ASN A 177 13.31 29.99 2.14
N SER A 178 13.30 28.81 1.52
CA SER A 178 12.14 28.24 0.85
C SER A 178 11.97 26.76 1.18
N ILE A 179 11.00 26.12 0.53
CA ILE A 179 10.86 24.67 0.54
C ILE A 179 11.19 24.16 -0.86
N ASP A 180 12.23 23.33 -0.94
CA ASP A 180 12.56 22.63 -2.16
C ASP A 180 11.75 21.32 -2.28
N SER A 181 11.29 21.05 -3.49
CA SER A 181 10.60 19.82 -3.84
C SER A 181 11.41 19.04 -4.85
N TYR A 182 11.80 17.81 -4.45
CA TYR A 182 12.44 16.84 -5.32
C TYR A 182 11.42 15.73 -5.60
N THR A 183 11.07 15.55 -6.88
CA THR A 183 10.21 14.44 -7.32
C THR A 183 11.04 13.46 -8.11
N TYR A 184 11.02 12.21 -7.68
CA TYR A 184 11.77 11.12 -8.32
C TYR A 184 10.81 10.07 -8.85
N THR A 185 10.98 9.69 -10.11
CA THR A 185 10.33 8.50 -10.67
C THR A 185 11.39 7.44 -10.89
N ILE A 186 11.22 6.30 -10.23
CA ILE A 186 12.11 5.15 -10.31
C ILE A 186 11.40 4.07 -11.11
N ILE A 187 12.05 3.61 -12.19
CA ILE A 187 11.51 2.58 -13.09
C ILE A 187 12.44 1.38 -13.01
N LYS A 188 11.90 0.18 -12.78
CA LYS A 188 12.69 -1.04 -12.86
C LYS A 188 12.74 -1.56 -14.28
N THR A 189 13.93 -1.60 -14.86
CA THR A 189 14.17 -2.01 -16.26
C THR A 189 14.89 -3.35 -16.39
N GLY A 190 15.42 -3.90 -15.32
CA GLY A 190 16.17 -5.17 -15.33
C GLY A 190 16.44 -5.70 -13.92
#